data_42874a4c64d01714858972bd1e13602a
#
_entry.id   42874a4c64d01714858972bd1e13602a
#
_cell.length_a   1.000
_cell.length_b   1.000
_cell.length_c   1.000
_cell.angle_alpha   90.00
_cell.angle_beta   90.00
_cell.angle_gamma   90.00
#
_symmetry.space_group_name_H-M   'P 1'
#
loop_
_entity.id
_entity.type
_entity.pdbx_description
1 polymer ?
#
loop_
_entity_poly.entity_id
_entity_poly.type
_entity_poly.pdbx_seq_one_letter_code
_entity_poly.pdbx_strand_id
1 'polypeptide(L)' 'SRRDADARAAGFRPYSPEARALAVIDLEAPLTLTRLKAKYKELVKLHHPDANGGDRLAEERLKDINEAYGTLKRVLTD' A
#
# COMPACT_ATOMS: atom_id res chain seq x y z
N SER A 1 10.19 3.52 -13.67
CA SER A 1 10.71 3.13 -12.37
C SER A 1 10.29 1.69 -12.04
N ARG A 2 10.90 1.15 -11.01
CA ARG A 2 10.59 -0.19 -10.53
C ARG A 2 9.10 -0.34 -10.15
N ARG A 3 8.53 0.67 -9.50
CA ARG A 3 7.11 0.63 -9.10
C ARG A 3 6.17 0.67 -10.29
N ASP A 4 6.52 1.39 -11.34
CA ASP A 4 5.74 1.38 -12.56
C ASP A 4 5.78 0.00 -13.21
N ALA A 5 6.95 -0.63 -13.24
CA ALA A 5 7.11 -1.98 -13.76
C ALA A 5 6.30 -2.99 -12.94
N ASP A 6 6.31 -2.86 -11.60
CA ASP A 6 5.54 -3.73 -10.71
C ASP A 6 4.03 -3.55 -10.91
N ALA A 7 3.57 -2.31 -11.08
CA ALA A 7 2.17 -2.03 -11.35
C ALA A 7 1.73 -2.65 -12.68
N ARG A 8 2.56 -2.55 -13.72
CA ARG A 8 2.29 -3.17 -15.02
C ARG A 8 2.26 -4.69 -14.93
N ALA A 9 3.21 -5.26 -14.17
CA ALA A 9 3.24 -6.71 -13.94
C ALA A 9 1.99 -7.20 -13.23
N ALA A 10 1.38 -6.36 -12.37
CA ALA A 10 0.11 -6.64 -11.71
C ALA A 10 -1.11 -6.38 -12.60
N GLY A 11 -0.91 -5.85 -13.81
CA GLY A 11 -2.00 -5.57 -14.75
C GLY A 11 -2.65 -4.21 -14.60
N PHE A 12 -2.02 -3.29 -13.88
CA PHE A 12 -2.56 -1.96 -13.64
C PHE A 12 -2.09 -0.95 -14.68
N ARG A 13 -2.95 0.01 -15.00
CA ARG A 13 -2.58 1.15 -15.85
C ARG A 13 -1.66 2.09 -15.09
N PRO A 14 -0.71 2.74 -15.77
CA PRO A 14 0.12 3.79 -15.14
C PRO A 14 -0.77 4.87 -14.54
N TYR A 15 -0.38 5.40 -13.37
CA TYR A 15 -1.07 6.49 -12.66
C TYR A 15 -2.50 6.19 -12.24
N SER A 16 -2.95 4.95 -12.33
CA SER A 16 -4.26 4.55 -11.81
C SER A 16 -4.25 4.60 -10.27
N PRO A 17 -5.44 4.64 -9.64
CA PRO A 17 -5.51 4.54 -8.18
C PRO A 17 -4.82 3.28 -7.65
N GLU A 18 -4.93 2.16 -8.38
CA GLU A 18 -4.30 0.90 -8.01
C GLU A 18 -2.78 0.99 -8.09
N ALA A 19 -2.25 1.62 -9.13
CA ALA A 19 -0.80 1.82 -9.28
C ALA A 19 -0.27 2.71 -8.16
N ARG A 20 -1.01 3.77 -7.80
CA ARG A 20 -0.62 4.65 -6.69
C ARG A 20 -0.68 3.91 -5.36
N ALA A 21 -1.70 3.09 -5.16
CA ALA A 21 -1.82 2.28 -3.94
C ALA A 21 -0.63 1.33 -3.80
N LEU A 22 -0.23 0.70 -4.90
CA LEU A 22 0.94 -0.19 -4.91
C LEU A 22 2.22 0.56 -4.53
N ALA A 23 2.37 1.80 -5.00
CA ALA A 23 3.52 2.63 -4.66
C ALA A 23 3.51 3.04 -3.19
N VAL A 24 2.33 3.37 -2.64
CA VAL A 24 2.20 3.76 -1.23
C VAL A 24 2.59 2.61 -0.30
N ILE A 25 2.10 1.40 -0.60
CA ILE A 25 2.39 0.23 0.22
C ILE A 25 3.77 -0.35 -0.09
N ASP A 26 4.34 0.01 -1.24
CA ASP A 26 5.65 -0.47 -1.67
C ASP A 26 5.68 -2.00 -1.78
N LEU A 27 4.62 -2.56 -2.34
CA LEU A 27 4.49 -3.99 -2.53
C LEU A 27 4.88 -4.37 -3.95
N GLU A 28 5.79 -5.35 -4.06
CA GLU A 28 6.26 -5.84 -5.34
C GLU A 28 5.33 -6.91 -5.90
N ALA A 29 5.30 -7.01 -7.23
CA ALA A 29 4.59 -8.11 -7.87
C ALA A 29 5.29 -9.45 -7.55
N PRO A 30 4.57 -10.56 -7.47
CA PRO A 30 3.14 -10.69 -7.71
C PRO A 30 2.30 -10.15 -6.55
N LEU A 31 1.16 -9.55 -6.88
CA LEU A 31 0.25 -8.99 -5.89
C LEU A 31 -0.73 -10.07 -5.44
N THR A 32 -0.64 -10.45 -4.17
CA THR A 32 -1.55 -11.42 -3.56
C THR A 32 -2.13 -10.84 -2.27
N LEU A 33 -3.29 -11.33 -1.88
CA LEU A 33 -3.93 -10.86 -0.65
C LEU A 33 -3.07 -11.16 0.58
N THR A 34 -2.43 -12.32 0.62
CA THR A 34 -1.54 -12.72 1.72
C THR A 34 -0.38 -11.74 1.85
N ARG A 35 0.26 -11.41 0.73
CA ARG A 35 1.38 -10.46 0.73
C ARG A 35 0.93 -9.06 1.10
N LEU A 36 -0.23 -8.65 0.61
CA LEU A 36 -0.80 -7.35 0.92
C LEU A 36 -1.07 -7.20 2.42
N LYS A 37 -1.70 -8.20 3.02
CA LYS A 37 -2.00 -8.17 4.47
C LYS A 37 -0.72 -8.14 5.31
N ALA A 38 0.28 -8.92 4.94
CA ALA A 38 1.55 -8.96 5.66
C ALA A 38 2.25 -7.60 5.60
N LYS A 39 2.30 -6.99 4.43
CA LYS A 39 2.92 -5.68 4.25
C LYS A 39 2.16 -4.59 4.99
N TYR A 40 0.83 -4.64 4.95
CA TYR A 40 -0.03 -3.70 5.65
C TYR A 40 0.27 -3.70 7.16
N LYS A 41 0.31 -4.89 7.77
CA LYS A 41 0.62 -5.02 9.20
C LYS A 41 1.99 -4.43 9.55
N GLU A 42 2.98 -4.69 8.72
CA GLU A 42 4.33 -4.16 8.89
C GLU A 42 4.31 -2.63 8.85
N LEU A 43 3.63 -2.04 7.87
CA LEU A 43 3.55 -0.60 7.71
C LEU A 43 2.77 0.08 8.84
N VAL A 44 1.70 -0.55 9.31
CA VAL A 44 0.91 -0.02 10.43
C VAL A 44 1.78 0.06 11.69
N LYS A 45 2.56 -0.97 11.97
CA LYS A 45 3.48 -0.95 13.11
C LYS A 45 4.51 0.15 12.98
N LEU A 46 5.05 0.32 11.78
CA LEU A 46 6.11 1.29 11.52
C LEU A 46 5.62 2.73 11.62
N HIS A 47 4.41 3.01 11.16
CA HIS A 47 3.88 4.37 11.06
C HIS A 47 2.75 4.68 12.05
N HIS A 48 2.52 3.81 13.03
CA HIS A 48 1.46 4.06 14.00
C HIS A 48 1.78 5.33 14.81
N PRO A 49 0.81 6.24 15.03
CA PRO A 49 1.06 7.48 15.77
C PRO A 49 1.65 7.26 17.15
N ASP A 50 1.19 6.26 17.89
CA ASP A 50 1.70 5.96 19.22
C ASP A 50 3.18 5.58 19.20
N ALA A 51 3.59 4.83 18.18
CA ALA A 51 4.98 4.43 18.02
C ALA A 51 5.88 5.61 17.61
N ASN A 52 5.29 6.68 17.07
CA ASN A 52 6.02 7.85 16.58
C ASN A 52 5.71 9.11 17.39
N GLY A 53 5.32 8.95 18.65
CA GLY A 53 5.10 10.08 19.55
C GLY A 53 3.97 11.00 19.16
N GLY A 54 2.96 10.49 18.44
CA GLY A 54 1.83 11.29 17.99
C GLY A 54 2.16 12.19 16.82
N ASP A 55 3.20 11.89 16.07
CA ASP A 55 3.64 12.68 14.93
C ASP A 55 2.54 12.74 13.86
N ARG A 56 2.22 13.97 13.43
CA ARG A 56 1.21 14.21 12.42
C ARG A 56 1.54 13.58 11.08
N LEU A 57 2.82 13.55 10.71
CA LEU A 57 3.26 12.92 9.47
C LEU A 57 3.00 11.40 9.51
N ALA A 58 3.17 10.78 10.68
CA ALA A 58 2.86 9.37 10.85
C ALA A 58 1.37 9.11 10.69
N GLU A 59 0.53 9.99 11.22
CA GLU A 59 -0.93 9.89 11.03
C GLU A 59 -1.32 9.97 9.56
N GLU A 60 -0.75 10.94 8.84
CA GLU A 60 -1.05 11.12 7.41
C GLU A 60 -0.58 9.92 6.60
N ARG A 61 0.59 9.39 6.89
CA ARG A 61 1.10 8.19 6.22
C ARG A 61 0.20 6.99 6.48
N LEU A 62 -0.23 6.81 7.72
CA LEU A 62 -1.13 5.71 8.07
C LEU A 62 -2.45 5.83 7.34
N LYS A 63 -2.98 7.03 7.21
CA LYS A 63 -4.19 7.29 6.44
C LYS A 63 -4.02 6.87 4.98
N ASP A 64 -2.90 7.26 4.36
CA ASP A 64 -2.61 6.88 2.98
C ASP A 64 -2.46 5.37 2.83
N ILE A 65 -1.80 4.74 3.80
CA ILE A 65 -1.63 3.28 3.81
C ILE A 65 -2.99 2.57 3.91
N ASN A 66 -3.88 3.06 4.77
CA ASN A 66 -5.22 2.50 4.91
C ASN A 66 -6.04 2.63 3.63
N GLU A 67 -5.96 3.77 2.96
CA GLU A 67 -6.65 3.98 1.68
C GLU A 67 -6.10 3.05 0.60
N ALA A 68 -4.77 2.96 0.53
CA ALA A 68 -4.11 2.08 -0.44
C ALA A 68 -4.46 0.62 -0.19
N TYR A 69 -4.47 0.20 1.07
CA TYR A 69 -4.85 -1.15 1.44
C TYR A 69 -6.28 -1.46 0.98
N GLY A 70 -7.21 -0.56 1.24
CA GLY A 70 -8.61 -0.72 0.82
C GLY A 70 -8.75 -0.86 -0.68
N THR A 71 -8.02 -0.04 -1.44
CA THR A 71 -8.02 -0.08 -2.90
C THR A 71 -7.53 -1.43 -3.43
N LEU A 72 -6.39 -1.89 -2.94
CA LEU A 72 -5.80 -3.15 -3.40
C LEU A 72 -6.58 -4.37 -2.92
N LYS A 73 -7.09 -4.33 -1.70
CA LYS A 73 -7.92 -5.41 -1.16
C LYS A 73 -9.16 -5.62 -2.02
N ARG A 74 -9.79 -4.53 -2.44
CA ARG A 74 -10.97 -4.59 -3.30
C ARG A 74 -10.68 -5.29 -4.62
N VAL A 75 -9.53 -4.96 -5.22
CA VAL A 75 -9.09 -5.60 -6.47
C VAL A 75 -8.90 -7.10 -6.27
N LEU A 76 -8.32 -7.51 -5.15
CA LEU A 76 -7.95 -8.90 -4.90
C LEU A 76 -9.12 -9.76 -4.40
N THR A 77 -10.19 -9.14 -3.90
CA THR A 77 -11.33 -9.88 -3.34
C THR A 77 -12.57 -9.85 -4.23
N ASP A 78 -12.56 -9.05 -5.29
CA ASP A 78 -13.67 -9.00 -6.25
C ASP A 78 -13.50 -10.11 -7.35
#